data_99b8916e73ffbbdb3a1a95a84ee6bca7
#
_entry.id   99b8916e73ffbbdb3a1a95a84ee6bca7
#
_cell.length_a   1.000
_cell.length_b   1.000
_cell.length_c   1.000
_cell.angle_alpha   90.00
_cell.angle_beta   90.00
_cell.angle_gamma   90.00
#
_symmetry.space_group_name_H-M   'P 1'
#
loop_
_entity.id
_entity.type
_entity.pdbx_description
1 polymer ?
#
loop_
_entity_poly.entity_id
_entity_poly.type
_entity_poly.pdbx_seq_one_letter_code
_entity_poly.pdbx_strand_id
1 'polypeptide(L)'
;MSSFDRIFHNIIRHSDDKEELKRASSSCSWLSDHLTTVRKVSDATESELIGYVYNFWVTHKKSPSMDILKDIIERKATSPLAVERLAEYEAQDEELTLHSAEDLDSVLGDWVEEYESIQLSNVIKVVRQINSGSMEDPKTKKKLSGAKDAVKYLFQQVERGTLSTVHRNASGTLNENAVELETIYQKFKSDRLCGRLRVFTHLDGIDSSVAIKRGDFVGVLGYAGQRKSGLCRSIAYNAALDGFNVLHITLEQTYEEELIIYGIIHSHHIKWGKKFEIDKKKFDDGNLSPEEENFLFKIVIPDLKNLPGQLVIRQPIEGTTWDAVKTTAEITSQTTPLDLLVIDYLTLVEIRTGKKEEMEAVIKDAKQFALHFDGGKGVVLVTPVQGNRDGFLEAGKNDGRWEMNGVWMYSEFDKSLDTCLTVFLSEELKKESKITICSAKTRRSEGVPPFHALTNNFAGFITNIREVSMATSVAMDEAIDTEFCQ
;
A
#
# COMPACT_ATOMS: atom_id res chain seq x y z
N MET A 1 -26.42 -8.88 -24.41
CA MET A 1 -25.71 -7.71 -25.00
C MET A 1 -24.37 -7.59 -24.29
N SER A 2 -23.25 -7.54 -25.02
CA SER A 2 -21.93 -7.48 -24.38
C SER A 2 -21.61 -6.07 -23.89
N SER A 3 -20.74 -5.94 -22.88
CA SER A 3 -20.25 -4.65 -22.42
C SER A 3 -19.52 -3.89 -23.54
N PHE A 4 -18.89 -4.64 -24.46
CA PHE A 4 -18.30 -4.09 -25.67
C PHE A 4 -19.33 -3.35 -26.55
N ASP A 5 -20.50 -3.95 -26.82
CA ASP A 5 -21.53 -3.35 -27.65
C ASP A 5 -22.02 -2.02 -27.05
N ARG A 6 -22.17 -1.95 -25.74
CA ARG A 6 -22.55 -0.74 -25.01
C ARG A 6 -21.48 0.35 -25.10
N ILE A 7 -20.19 0.00 -24.94
CA ILE A 7 -19.07 0.94 -25.07
C ILE A 7 -18.96 1.45 -26.50
N PHE A 8 -19.01 0.54 -27.48
CA PHE A 8 -18.89 0.87 -28.88
C PHE A 8 -20.02 1.80 -29.34
N HIS A 9 -21.25 1.55 -28.88
CA HIS A 9 -22.41 2.38 -29.11
C HIS A 9 -22.25 3.79 -28.53
N ASN A 10 -21.81 3.92 -27.27
CA ASN A 10 -21.54 5.22 -26.65
C ASN A 10 -20.48 6.03 -27.41
N ILE A 11 -19.39 5.38 -27.82
CA ILE A 11 -18.32 6.05 -28.59
C ILE A 11 -18.82 6.57 -29.93
N ILE A 12 -19.72 5.87 -30.62
CA ILE A 12 -20.21 6.26 -31.93
C ILE A 12 -21.30 7.34 -31.86
N ARG A 13 -22.20 7.27 -30.84
CA ARG A 13 -23.33 8.20 -30.73
C ARG A 13 -23.02 9.57 -30.15
N HIS A 14 -22.04 9.67 -29.27
CA HIS A 14 -21.67 10.95 -28.66
C HIS A 14 -20.70 11.79 -29.51
N SER A 15 -20.78 11.63 -30.83
CA SER A 15 -19.89 12.31 -31.81
C SER A 15 -20.00 13.83 -31.83
N ASP A 16 -21.08 14.41 -31.29
CA ASP A 16 -21.36 15.84 -31.33
C ASP A 16 -20.99 16.62 -30.05
N ASP A 17 -20.72 15.95 -28.94
CA ASP A 17 -20.30 16.59 -27.69
C ASP A 17 -18.78 16.53 -27.52
N LYS A 18 -18.14 17.72 -27.51
CA LYS A 18 -16.67 17.85 -27.41
C LYS A 18 -16.10 17.35 -26.08
N GLU A 19 -16.85 17.46 -25.00
CA GLU A 19 -16.40 17.03 -23.66
C GLU A 19 -16.48 15.50 -23.53
N GLU A 20 -17.55 14.89 -23.99
CA GLU A 20 -17.70 13.43 -24.02
C GLU A 20 -16.76 12.77 -25.02
N LEU A 21 -16.50 13.40 -26.17
CA LEU A 21 -15.50 12.96 -27.12
C LEU A 21 -14.09 12.94 -26.54
N LYS A 22 -13.73 13.89 -25.69
CA LYS A 22 -12.44 13.87 -24.98
C LYS A 22 -12.37 12.73 -23.98
N ARG A 23 -13.44 12.47 -23.24
CA ARG A 23 -13.55 11.33 -22.32
C ARG A 23 -13.47 10.01 -23.08
N ALA A 24 -14.22 9.87 -24.17
CA ALA A 24 -14.20 8.69 -25.04
C ALA A 24 -12.83 8.47 -25.68
N SER A 25 -12.11 9.53 -26.08
CA SER A 25 -10.78 9.40 -26.71
C SER A 25 -9.70 8.98 -25.70
N SER A 26 -9.75 9.47 -24.47
CA SER A 26 -8.84 9.00 -23.42
C SER A 26 -9.16 7.56 -23.02
N SER A 27 -10.43 7.19 -23.02
CA SER A 27 -10.90 5.82 -22.79
C SER A 27 -10.56 4.90 -23.97
N CYS A 28 -10.65 5.36 -25.23
CA CYS A 28 -10.25 4.60 -26.41
C CYS A 28 -8.73 4.39 -26.49
N SER A 29 -7.91 5.38 -26.14
CA SER A 29 -6.46 5.21 -26.05
C SER A 29 -6.11 4.13 -25.03
N TRP A 30 -6.73 4.18 -23.88
CA TRP A 30 -6.56 3.17 -22.83
C TRP A 30 -7.10 1.79 -23.25
N LEU A 31 -8.27 1.71 -23.89
CA LEU A 31 -8.81 0.47 -24.43
C LEU A 31 -7.89 -0.11 -25.53
N SER A 32 -7.39 0.71 -26.44
CA SER A 32 -6.47 0.27 -27.49
C SER A 32 -5.17 -0.28 -26.92
N ASP A 33 -4.57 0.39 -25.93
CA ASP A 33 -3.36 -0.08 -25.25
C ASP A 33 -3.62 -1.38 -24.48
N HIS A 34 -4.76 -1.48 -23.83
CA HIS A 34 -5.19 -2.65 -23.09
C HIS A 34 -5.51 -3.83 -24.02
N LEU A 35 -6.25 -3.60 -25.09
CA LEU A 35 -6.55 -4.61 -26.11
C LEU A 35 -5.29 -5.05 -26.88
N THR A 36 -4.28 -4.20 -27.07
CA THR A 36 -2.99 -4.62 -27.65
C THR A 36 -2.20 -5.53 -26.71
N THR A 37 -2.33 -5.35 -25.41
CA THR A 37 -1.73 -6.24 -24.38
C THR A 37 -2.50 -7.55 -24.29
N VAL A 38 -3.81 -7.54 -24.53
CA VAL A 38 -4.75 -8.68 -24.48
C VAL A 38 -4.78 -9.49 -25.77
N ARG A 39 -4.18 -9.02 -26.85
CA ARG A 39 -4.12 -9.69 -28.17
C ARG A 39 -3.79 -11.19 -28.19
N LYS A 40 -3.50 -11.78 -27.06
CA LYS A 40 -3.27 -13.24 -26.94
C LYS A 40 -4.49 -14.04 -26.47
N VAL A 41 -5.61 -13.41 -26.06
CA VAL A 41 -6.65 -14.11 -25.31
C VAL A 41 -8.10 -13.79 -25.69
N SER A 42 -8.43 -12.68 -26.35
CA SER A 42 -9.81 -12.37 -26.76
C SER A 42 -9.90 -11.79 -28.15
N ASP A 43 -11.09 -11.83 -28.70
CA ASP A 43 -11.51 -11.61 -30.06
C ASP A 43 -10.76 -10.46 -30.78
N ALA A 44 -9.89 -10.85 -31.71
CA ALA A 44 -9.12 -9.92 -32.55
C ALA A 44 -10.03 -8.93 -33.29
N THR A 45 -11.29 -9.27 -33.48
CA THR A 45 -12.32 -8.53 -34.20
C THR A 45 -12.75 -7.26 -33.48
N GLU A 46 -13.01 -7.35 -32.17
CA GLU A 46 -13.42 -6.19 -31.34
C GLU A 46 -12.28 -5.16 -31.24
N SER A 47 -11.05 -5.64 -31.07
CA SER A 47 -9.84 -4.82 -31.09
C SER A 47 -9.65 -4.10 -32.44
N GLU A 48 -9.96 -4.77 -33.53
CA GLU A 48 -9.88 -4.21 -34.88
C GLU A 48 -10.91 -3.10 -35.07
N LEU A 49 -12.16 -3.30 -34.68
CA LEU A 49 -13.24 -2.31 -34.77
C LEU A 49 -12.92 -1.03 -33.98
N ILE A 50 -12.50 -1.17 -32.72
CA ILE A 50 -12.07 -0.02 -31.89
C ILE A 50 -10.86 0.69 -32.51
N GLY A 51 -9.91 -0.06 -33.04
CA GLY A 51 -8.74 0.49 -33.73
C GLY A 51 -9.12 1.39 -34.92
N TYR A 52 -10.16 1.04 -35.68
CA TYR A 52 -10.65 1.90 -36.79
C TYR A 52 -11.31 3.17 -36.27
N VAL A 53 -12.14 3.10 -35.23
CA VAL A 53 -12.75 4.28 -34.58
C VAL A 53 -11.67 5.22 -34.05
N TYR A 54 -10.70 4.69 -33.31
CA TYR A 54 -9.60 5.45 -32.73
C TYR A 54 -8.75 6.15 -33.83
N ASN A 55 -8.33 5.42 -34.86
CA ASN A 55 -7.52 5.99 -35.93
C ASN A 55 -8.28 7.09 -36.70
N PHE A 56 -9.58 6.91 -36.91
CA PHE A 56 -10.41 7.94 -37.53
C PHE A 56 -10.48 9.18 -36.64
N TRP A 57 -10.70 8.99 -35.34
CA TRP A 57 -10.75 10.10 -34.39
C TRP A 57 -9.42 10.86 -34.28
N VAL A 58 -8.28 10.15 -34.24
CA VAL A 58 -6.95 10.79 -34.22
C VAL A 58 -6.76 11.69 -35.42
N THR A 59 -7.25 11.25 -36.60
CA THR A 59 -7.09 11.96 -37.87
C THR A 59 -8.07 13.12 -38.02
N HIS A 60 -9.34 12.92 -37.64
CA HIS A 60 -10.43 13.84 -37.95
C HIS A 60 -10.98 14.58 -36.73
N LYS A 61 -10.52 14.25 -35.50
CA LYS A 61 -10.97 14.85 -34.23
C LYS A 61 -12.48 14.74 -33.99
N LYS A 62 -13.10 13.70 -34.53
CA LYS A 62 -14.52 13.34 -34.38
C LYS A 62 -14.68 11.83 -34.56
N SER A 63 -15.72 11.25 -33.96
CA SER A 63 -16.06 9.85 -34.19
C SER A 63 -16.59 9.63 -35.62
N PRO A 64 -16.35 8.45 -36.23
CA PRO A 64 -16.95 8.12 -37.53
C PRO A 64 -18.47 7.89 -37.37
N SER A 65 -19.28 8.29 -38.35
CA SER A 65 -20.64 7.75 -38.44
C SER A 65 -20.60 6.28 -38.86
N MET A 66 -21.72 5.57 -38.63
CA MET A 66 -21.82 4.15 -39.02
C MET A 66 -21.48 3.91 -40.50
N ASP A 67 -21.98 4.78 -41.41
CA ASP A 67 -21.70 4.67 -42.85
C ASP A 67 -20.21 4.81 -43.14
N ILE A 68 -19.54 5.75 -42.47
CA ILE A 68 -18.09 5.95 -42.62
C ILE A 68 -17.33 4.74 -42.04
N LEU A 69 -17.79 4.21 -40.94
CA LEU A 69 -17.15 3.05 -40.30
C LEU A 69 -17.28 1.79 -41.17
N LYS A 70 -18.45 1.57 -41.79
CA LYS A 70 -18.68 0.50 -42.78
C LYS A 70 -17.71 0.61 -43.96
N ASP A 71 -17.62 1.79 -44.57
CA ASP A 71 -16.70 2.05 -45.68
C ASP A 71 -15.22 1.80 -45.30
N ILE A 72 -14.83 2.17 -44.10
CA ILE A 72 -13.48 1.90 -43.58
C ILE A 72 -13.25 0.39 -43.42
N ILE A 73 -14.20 -0.33 -42.81
CA ILE A 73 -14.10 -1.75 -42.56
C ILE A 73 -14.09 -2.54 -43.85
N GLU A 74 -14.99 -2.23 -44.82
CA GLU A 74 -15.01 -2.89 -46.11
C GLU A 74 -13.70 -2.73 -46.90
N ARG A 75 -13.01 -1.58 -46.73
CA ARG A 75 -11.75 -1.31 -47.42
C ARG A 75 -10.50 -1.81 -46.70
N LYS A 76 -10.51 -1.90 -45.38
CA LYS A 76 -9.30 -2.09 -44.58
C LYS A 76 -9.35 -3.30 -43.66
N ALA A 77 -10.52 -3.94 -43.44
CA ALA A 77 -10.62 -5.06 -42.54
C ALA A 77 -9.71 -6.22 -42.96
N THR A 78 -8.93 -6.71 -41.99
CA THR A 78 -8.05 -7.86 -42.22
C THR A 78 -8.80 -9.17 -41.93
N SER A 79 -9.94 -9.09 -41.24
CA SER A 79 -10.77 -10.24 -40.88
C SER A 79 -12.19 -10.09 -41.42
N PRO A 80 -12.77 -11.09 -42.13
CA PRO A 80 -14.18 -11.13 -42.49
C PRO A 80 -15.13 -10.99 -41.28
N LEU A 81 -14.68 -11.46 -40.11
CA LEU A 81 -15.44 -11.39 -38.86
C LEU A 81 -15.73 -9.96 -38.39
N ALA A 82 -14.89 -8.98 -38.78
CA ALA A 82 -15.13 -7.57 -38.45
C ALA A 82 -16.39 -7.02 -39.13
N VAL A 83 -16.67 -7.48 -40.35
CA VAL A 83 -17.87 -7.11 -41.10
C VAL A 83 -19.12 -7.75 -40.49
N GLU A 84 -19.02 -9.04 -40.13
CA GLU A 84 -20.12 -9.77 -39.46
C GLU A 84 -20.43 -9.14 -38.10
N ARG A 85 -19.41 -8.83 -37.31
CA ARG A 85 -19.56 -8.23 -35.97
C ARG A 85 -20.18 -6.81 -36.05
N LEU A 86 -19.84 -6.03 -37.04
CA LEU A 86 -20.46 -4.74 -37.27
C LEU A 86 -21.96 -4.88 -37.64
N ALA A 87 -22.29 -5.89 -38.44
CA ALA A 87 -23.67 -6.19 -38.83
C ALA A 87 -24.51 -6.68 -37.62
N GLU A 88 -23.92 -7.49 -36.74
CA GLU A 88 -24.53 -7.88 -35.47
C GLU A 88 -24.81 -6.67 -34.56
N TYR A 89 -23.83 -5.76 -34.47
CA TYR A 89 -23.99 -4.52 -33.73
C TYR A 89 -25.15 -3.66 -34.26
N GLU A 90 -25.27 -3.49 -35.56
CA GLU A 90 -26.37 -2.74 -36.16
C GLU A 90 -27.75 -3.37 -35.96
N ALA A 91 -27.81 -4.70 -35.95
CA ALA A 91 -29.05 -5.43 -35.64
C ALA A 91 -29.58 -5.20 -34.21
N GLN A 92 -28.70 -4.78 -33.33
CA GLN A 92 -28.99 -4.48 -31.91
C GLN A 92 -29.23 -2.99 -31.62
N ASP A 93 -29.18 -2.10 -32.66
CA ASP A 93 -29.21 -0.64 -32.43
C ASP A 93 -30.46 -0.12 -31.73
N GLU A 94 -31.64 -0.74 -31.92
CA GLU A 94 -32.87 -0.38 -31.19
C GLU A 94 -32.74 -0.70 -29.68
N GLU A 95 -32.17 -1.86 -29.33
CA GLU A 95 -31.97 -2.28 -27.94
C GLU A 95 -30.88 -1.42 -27.27
N LEU A 96 -29.80 -1.14 -27.98
CA LEU A 96 -28.72 -0.26 -27.54
C LEU A 96 -29.19 1.18 -27.30
N THR A 97 -30.18 1.65 -28.08
CA THR A 97 -30.76 2.98 -27.93
C THR A 97 -31.53 3.14 -26.61
N LEU A 98 -32.13 2.08 -26.09
CA LEU A 98 -32.80 2.08 -24.80
C LEU A 98 -31.81 2.25 -23.62
N HIS A 99 -30.56 1.87 -23.82
CA HIS A 99 -29.47 2.01 -22.84
C HIS A 99 -28.57 3.25 -23.06
N SER A 100 -28.92 4.12 -24.00
CA SER A 100 -28.13 5.33 -24.37
C SER A 100 -28.03 6.39 -23.26
N ALA A 101 -28.84 6.26 -22.20
CA ALA A 101 -28.81 7.14 -21.02
C ALA A 101 -27.82 6.65 -19.93
N GLU A 102 -27.14 5.53 -20.15
CA GLU A 102 -26.13 5.04 -19.20
C GLU A 102 -24.86 5.90 -19.25
N ASP A 103 -24.34 6.25 -18.08
CA ASP A 103 -23.07 6.96 -17.97
C ASP A 103 -21.93 6.08 -18.53
N LEU A 104 -21.12 6.65 -19.42
CA LEU A 104 -19.96 5.97 -20.02
C LEU A 104 -19.02 5.38 -18.95
N ASP A 105 -18.87 6.05 -17.83
CA ASP A 105 -18.04 5.57 -16.72
C ASP A 105 -18.60 4.29 -16.07
N SER A 106 -19.93 4.16 -16.00
CA SER A 106 -20.58 2.93 -15.51
C SER A 106 -20.36 1.78 -16.49
N VAL A 107 -20.56 2.03 -17.78
CA VAL A 107 -20.37 1.02 -18.84
C VAL A 107 -18.92 0.55 -18.93
N LEU A 108 -17.96 1.46 -18.76
CA LEU A 108 -16.54 1.13 -18.67
C LEU A 108 -16.22 0.32 -17.42
N GLY A 109 -16.89 0.61 -16.29
CA GLY A 109 -16.77 -0.17 -15.06
C GLY A 109 -17.20 -1.62 -15.25
N ASP A 110 -18.38 -1.84 -15.82
CA ASP A 110 -18.91 -3.18 -16.11
C ASP A 110 -17.98 -3.96 -17.07
N TRP A 111 -17.44 -3.30 -18.08
CA TRP A 111 -16.51 -3.92 -19.03
C TRP A 111 -15.20 -4.34 -18.35
N VAL A 112 -14.66 -3.51 -17.46
CA VAL A 112 -13.46 -3.84 -16.69
C VAL A 112 -13.70 -5.09 -15.83
N GLU A 113 -14.85 -5.17 -15.17
CA GLU A 113 -15.22 -6.32 -14.34
C GLU A 113 -15.38 -7.60 -15.19
N GLU A 114 -16.03 -7.51 -16.35
CA GLU A 114 -16.16 -8.63 -17.29
C GLU A 114 -14.77 -9.08 -17.80
N TYR A 115 -13.92 -8.12 -18.17
CA TYR A 115 -12.56 -8.40 -18.61
C TYR A 115 -11.73 -9.09 -17.53
N GLU A 116 -11.76 -8.59 -16.29
CA GLU A 116 -11.05 -9.20 -15.16
C GLU A 116 -11.55 -10.62 -14.89
N SER A 117 -12.85 -10.85 -15.01
CA SER A 117 -13.45 -12.18 -14.89
C SER A 117 -12.93 -13.15 -15.96
N ILE A 118 -12.81 -12.70 -17.21
CA ILE A 118 -12.25 -13.48 -18.31
C ILE A 118 -10.77 -13.78 -18.04
N GLN A 119 -9.98 -12.79 -17.63
CA GLN A 119 -8.56 -12.97 -17.32
C GLN A 119 -8.36 -13.97 -16.16
N LEU A 120 -9.13 -13.83 -15.10
CA LEU A 120 -9.12 -14.76 -13.98
C LEU A 120 -9.44 -16.19 -14.42
N SER A 121 -10.47 -16.35 -15.26
CA SER A 121 -10.86 -17.64 -15.81
C SER A 121 -9.73 -18.31 -16.62
N ASN A 122 -9.02 -17.52 -17.44
CA ASN A 122 -7.88 -17.97 -18.20
C ASN A 122 -6.70 -18.38 -17.30
N VAL A 123 -6.39 -17.57 -16.28
CA VAL A 123 -5.35 -17.89 -15.30
C VAL A 123 -5.70 -19.19 -14.56
N ILE A 124 -6.95 -19.36 -14.11
CA ILE A 124 -7.43 -20.57 -13.44
C ILE A 124 -7.29 -21.79 -14.36
N LYS A 125 -7.61 -21.64 -15.65
CA LYS A 125 -7.44 -22.73 -16.63
C LYS A 125 -5.98 -23.18 -16.73
N VAL A 126 -5.04 -22.23 -16.84
CA VAL A 126 -3.60 -22.52 -16.89
C VAL A 126 -3.11 -23.14 -15.57
N VAL A 127 -3.54 -22.60 -14.42
CA VAL A 127 -3.23 -23.15 -13.09
C VAL A 127 -3.66 -24.61 -12.98
N ARG A 128 -4.87 -24.97 -13.49
CA ARG A 128 -5.34 -26.36 -13.53
C ARG A 128 -4.48 -27.24 -14.43
N GLN A 129 -4.06 -26.74 -15.59
CA GLN A 129 -3.16 -27.46 -16.51
C GLN A 129 -1.78 -27.71 -15.89
N ILE A 130 -1.22 -26.74 -15.20
CA ILE A 130 0.04 -26.90 -14.46
C ILE A 130 -0.14 -27.96 -13.35
N ASN A 131 -1.19 -27.83 -12.56
CA ASN A 131 -1.44 -28.77 -11.45
C ASN A 131 -1.60 -30.22 -11.94
N SER A 132 -2.20 -30.42 -13.12
CA SER A 132 -2.31 -31.74 -13.77
C SER A 132 -1.04 -32.20 -14.50
N GLY A 133 -0.01 -31.36 -14.58
CA GLY A 133 1.26 -31.68 -15.26
C GLY A 133 1.16 -31.70 -16.79
N SER A 134 0.15 -31.05 -17.38
CA SER A 134 -0.09 -31.00 -18.82
C SER A 134 0.48 -29.78 -19.53
N MET A 135 1.32 -28.96 -18.84
CA MET A 135 1.86 -27.73 -19.38
C MET A 135 3.38 -27.67 -19.38
N GLU A 136 3.95 -27.06 -20.42
CA GLU A 136 5.37 -26.71 -20.50
C GLU A 136 5.53 -25.21 -20.50
N ASP A 137 6.58 -24.71 -19.82
CA ASP A 137 6.95 -23.30 -19.86
C ASP A 137 7.36 -22.89 -21.29
N PRO A 138 6.70 -21.92 -21.91
CA PRO A 138 6.97 -21.55 -23.30
C PRO A 138 8.40 -21.06 -23.55
N LYS A 139 9.03 -20.44 -22.52
CA LYS A 139 10.38 -19.87 -22.61
C LYS A 139 11.47 -20.90 -22.30
N THR A 140 11.30 -21.63 -21.21
CA THR A 140 12.34 -22.54 -20.69
C THR A 140 12.17 -23.98 -21.17
N LYS A 141 11.02 -24.31 -21.80
CA LYS A 141 10.63 -25.69 -22.22
C LYS A 141 10.62 -26.69 -21.07
N LYS A 142 10.65 -26.21 -19.83
CA LYS A 142 10.58 -27.04 -18.65
C LYS A 142 9.12 -27.42 -18.37
N LYS A 143 8.89 -28.70 -18.06
CA LYS A 143 7.58 -29.17 -17.65
C LYS A 143 7.21 -28.57 -16.29
N LEU A 144 6.07 -27.90 -16.23
CA LEU A 144 5.47 -27.36 -15.01
C LEU A 144 4.47 -28.38 -14.48
N SER A 145 4.56 -28.74 -13.20
CA SER A 145 3.67 -29.75 -12.64
C SER A 145 3.50 -29.62 -11.12
N GLY A 146 2.27 -29.92 -10.67
CA GLY A 146 1.92 -29.97 -9.26
C GLY A 146 1.56 -28.62 -8.66
N ALA A 147 1.04 -28.68 -7.44
CA ALA A 147 0.48 -27.52 -6.75
C ALA A 147 1.49 -26.37 -6.57
N LYS A 148 2.76 -26.68 -6.31
CA LYS A 148 3.80 -25.66 -6.09
C LYS A 148 4.04 -24.81 -7.34
N ASP A 149 4.17 -25.43 -8.51
CA ASP A 149 4.37 -24.70 -9.77
C ASP A 149 3.10 -23.94 -10.17
N ALA A 150 1.92 -24.50 -9.89
CA ALA A 150 0.62 -23.88 -10.13
C ALA A 150 0.44 -22.59 -9.29
N VAL A 151 0.76 -22.66 -8.00
CA VAL A 151 0.72 -21.50 -7.10
C VAL A 151 1.74 -20.46 -7.53
N LYS A 152 2.97 -20.87 -7.86
CA LYS A 152 3.99 -19.95 -8.37
C LYS A 152 3.56 -19.21 -9.64
N TYR A 153 2.92 -19.92 -10.57
CA TYR A 153 2.38 -19.30 -11.78
C TYR A 153 1.29 -18.28 -11.45
N LEU A 154 0.37 -18.61 -10.52
CA LEU A 154 -0.69 -17.69 -10.09
C LEU A 154 -0.10 -16.38 -9.53
N PHE A 155 0.88 -16.48 -8.63
CA PHE A 155 1.57 -15.29 -8.09
C PHE A 155 2.24 -14.47 -9.19
N GLN A 156 2.91 -15.10 -10.16
CA GLN A 156 3.50 -14.40 -11.29
C GLN A 156 2.48 -13.64 -12.16
N GLN A 157 1.23 -14.11 -12.24
CA GLN A 157 0.17 -13.38 -12.96
C GLN A 157 -0.32 -12.17 -12.16
N VAL A 158 -0.43 -12.28 -10.84
CA VAL A 158 -0.71 -11.14 -9.94
C VAL A 158 0.40 -10.10 -10.05
N GLU A 159 1.66 -10.50 -9.92
CA GLU A 159 2.84 -9.63 -10.05
C GLU A 159 2.92 -8.90 -11.40
N ARG A 160 2.46 -9.52 -12.49
CA ARG A 160 2.46 -8.92 -13.83
C ARG A 160 1.30 -7.95 -14.07
N GLY A 161 0.46 -7.74 -13.08
CA GLY A 161 -0.74 -6.92 -13.21
C GLY A 161 -1.81 -7.51 -14.13
N THR A 162 -1.69 -8.80 -14.50
CA THR A 162 -2.69 -9.49 -15.35
C THR A 162 -4.05 -9.61 -14.67
N LEU A 163 -4.07 -9.51 -13.33
CA LEU A 163 -5.24 -9.55 -12.46
C LEU A 163 -5.40 -8.25 -11.66
N SER A 164 -4.68 -7.20 -12.02
CA SER A 164 -4.81 -5.91 -11.32
C SER A 164 -5.91 -5.08 -11.98
N THR A 165 -6.69 -4.43 -11.14
CA THR A 165 -7.64 -3.39 -11.56
C THR A 165 -6.91 -2.33 -12.38
N VAL A 166 -7.56 -1.91 -13.45
CA VAL A 166 -7.02 -0.85 -14.32
C VAL A 166 -6.90 0.44 -13.53
N HIS A 167 -5.67 0.82 -13.23
CA HIS A 167 -5.40 2.10 -12.60
C HIS A 167 -5.65 3.22 -13.61
N ARG A 168 -6.72 4.00 -13.42
CA ARG A 168 -6.86 5.28 -14.10
C ARG A 168 -5.75 6.18 -13.59
N ASN A 169 -4.74 6.45 -14.42
CA ASN A 169 -3.81 7.52 -14.13
C ASN A 169 -4.62 8.82 -14.10
N ALA A 170 -4.79 9.41 -12.92
CA ALA A 170 -5.43 10.70 -12.77
C ALA A 170 -4.61 11.74 -13.58
N SER A 171 -5.15 12.17 -14.69
CA SER A 171 -4.52 13.15 -15.57
C SER A 171 -5.59 14.10 -16.13
N GLY A 172 -5.25 15.37 -16.24
CA GLY A 172 -6.13 16.38 -16.79
C GLY A 172 -5.53 17.77 -16.63
N THR A 173 -6.14 18.77 -17.29
CA THR A 173 -5.74 20.15 -17.06
C THR A 173 -6.32 20.66 -15.75
N LEU A 174 -5.64 21.64 -15.13
CA LEU A 174 -6.12 22.27 -13.90
C LEU A 174 -7.54 22.85 -14.07
N ASN A 175 -7.83 23.41 -15.26
CA ASN A 175 -9.12 24.04 -15.52
C ASN A 175 -10.26 23.01 -15.61
N GLU A 176 -9.99 21.84 -16.22
CA GLU A 176 -10.98 20.75 -16.32
C GLU A 176 -11.27 20.11 -14.96
N ASN A 177 -10.24 19.95 -14.14
CA ASN A 177 -10.32 19.25 -12.86
C ASN A 177 -10.52 20.20 -11.66
N ALA A 178 -10.71 21.50 -11.89
CA ALA A 178 -10.90 22.46 -10.78
C ALA A 178 -12.11 22.12 -9.91
N VAL A 179 -13.15 21.50 -10.48
CA VAL A 179 -14.35 21.06 -9.77
C VAL A 179 -14.05 19.94 -8.76
N GLU A 180 -13.03 19.14 -9.03
CA GLU A 180 -12.62 18.05 -8.12
C GLU A 180 -12.02 18.56 -6.80
N LEU A 181 -11.53 19.81 -6.76
CA LEU A 181 -10.97 20.40 -5.55
C LEU A 181 -11.97 20.43 -4.40
N GLU A 182 -13.24 20.69 -4.68
CA GLU A 182 -14.29 20.67 -3.67
C GLU A 182 -14.51 19.24 -3.15
N THR A 183 -14.60 18.27 -4.04
CA THR A 183 -14.75 16.83 -3.70
C THR A 183 -13.57 16.36 -2.85
N ILE A 184 -12.35 16.70 -3.26
CA ILE A 184 -11.12 16.39 -2.50
C ILE A 184 -11.16 17.03 -1.11
N TYR A 185 -11.57 18.29 -1.00
CA TYR A 185 -11.69 18.96 0.29
C TYR A 185 -12.76 18.33 1.19
N GLN A 186 -13.93 18.00 0.65
CA GLN A 186 -14.99 17.32 1.43
C GLN A 186 -14.54 15.95 1.91
N LYS A 187 -13.78 15.20 1.10
CA LYS A 187 -13.16 13.96 1.52
C LYS A 187 -12.21 14.18 2.70
N PHE A 188 -11.30 15.15 2.61
CA PHE A 188 -10.38 15.47 3.71
C PHE A 188 -11.11 15.89 4.99
N LYS A 189 -12.21 16.63 4.84
CA LYS A 189 -13.07 17.02 5.97
C LYS A 189 -13.73 15.81 6.62
N SER A 190 -14.25 14.87 5.82
CA SER A 190 -14.81 13.61 6.30
C SER A 190 -13.75 12.76 7.00
N ASP A 191 -12.59 12.56 6.36
CA ASP A 191 -11.48 11.78 6.92
C ASP A 191 -10.98 12.39 8.25
N ARG A 192 -10.97 13.73 8.37
CA ARG A 192 -10.64 14.40 9.61
C ARG A 192 -11.66 14.14 10.72
N LEU A 193 -12.95 14.18 10.39
CA LEU A 193 -14.03 13.91 11.36
C LEU A 193 -14.01 12.47 11.86
N CYS A 194 -13.60 11.53 10.99
CA CYS A 194 -13.47 10.12 11.33
C CYS A 194 -12.09 9.77 11.94
N GLY A 195 -11.21 10.74 12.16
CA GLY A 195 -9.84 10.51 12.68
C GLY A 195 -8.89 9.83 11.68
N ARG A 196 -9.28 9.66 10.40
CA ARG A 196 -8.53 8.91 9.38
C ARG A 196 -7.69 9.77 8.44
N LEU A 197 -7.61 11.08 8.67
CA LEU A 197 -6.86 11.98 7.78
C LEU A 197 -5.35 11.72 7.79
N ARG A 198 -4.81 11.27 8.94
CA ARG A 198 -3.39 10.99 9.14
C ARG A 198 -3.19 9.89 10.19
N VAL A 199 -2.08 9.18 10.08
CA VAL A 199 -1.61 8.26 11.12
C VAL A 199 -0.94 9.07 12.22
N PHE A 200 -1.34 8.82 13.46
CA PHE A 200 -0.72 9.39 14.65
C PHE A 200 0.31 8.43 15.23
N THR A 201 1.44 8.96 15.63
CA THR A 201 2.51 8.19 16.28
C THR A 201 2.31 8.10 17.79
N HIS A 202 1.41 8.90 18.36
CA HIS A 202 1.25 9.17 19.79
C HIS A 202 2.52 9.74 20.44
N LEU A 203 3.37 10.34 19.64
CA LEU A 203 4.53 11.10 20.07
C LEU A 203 4.28 12.59 19.71
N ASP A 204 3.95 13.40 20.70
CA ASP A 204 3.52 14.79 20.49
C ASP A 204 4.55 15.60 19.70
N GLY A 205 5.85 15.37 19.94
CA GLY A 205 6.93 16.01 19.20
C GLY A 205 6.89 15.69 17.69
N ILE A 206 6.45 14.49 17.30
CA ILE A 206 6.27 14.13 15.88
C ILE A 206 4.93 14.66 15.39
N ASP A 207 3.85 14.34 16.08
CA ASP A 207 2.48 14.58 15.60
C ASP A 207 2.11 16.06 15.49
N SER A 208 2.76 16.93 16.29
CA SER A 208 2.62 18.37 16.17
C SER A 208 3.38 18.98 14.98
N SER A 209 4.44 18.29 14.53
CA SER A 209 5.36 18.81 13.51
C SER A 209 5.16 18.20 12.13
N VAL A 210 4.75 16.93 12.06
CA VAL A 210 4.62 16.15 10.81
C VAL A 210 3.25 15.47 10.74
N ALA A 211 2.61 15.56 9.58
CA ALA A 211 1.39 14.80 9.28
C ALA A 211 1.76 13.63 8.37
N ILE A 212 1.74 12.41 8.90
CA ILE A 212 1.97 11.17 8.14
C ILE A 212 0.65 10.77 7.46
N LYS A 213 0.63 10.72 6.14
CA LYS A 213 -0.58 10.47 5.33
C LYS A 213 -0.37 9.33 4.35
N ARG A 214 -1.46 8.78 3.84
CA ARG A 214 -1.41 7.79 2.76
C ARG A 214 -0.53 8.26 1.60
N GLY A 215 0.27 7.36 1.07
CA GLY A 215 1.27 7.65 0.05
C GLY A 215 2.61 8.15 0.59
N ASP A 216 2.76 8.41 1.89
CA ASP A 216 4.03 8.80 2.47
C ASP A 216 4.95 7.58 2.69
N PHE A 217 6.23 7.77 2.38
CA PHE A 217 7.30 6.85 2.69
C PHE A 217 8.13 7.42 3.83
N VAL A 218 8.07 6.76 4.99
CA VAL A 218 8.70 7.19 6.25
C VAL A 218 9.87 6.26 6.58
N GLY A 219 11.05 6.82 6.75
CA GLY A 219 12.21 6.11 7.25
C GLY A 219 12.45 6.40 8.73
N VAL A 220 12.94 5.41 9.47
CA VAL A 220 13.45 5.58 10.84
C VAL A 220 14.95 5.31 10.85
N LEU A 221 15.76 6.37 10.82
CA LEU A 221 17.20 6.33 10.74
C LEU A 221 17.85 6.20 12.12
N GLY A 222 18.85 5.38 12.23
CA GLY A 222 19.70 5.23 13.42
C GLY A 222 20.76 4.14 13.22
N TYR A 223 21.78 4.13 14.06
CA TYR A 223 22.82 3.10 14.05
C TYR A 223 22.29 1.75 14.55
N ALA A 224 23.06 0.69 14.42
CA ALA A 224 22.70 -0.62 14.97
C ALA A 224 22.42 -0.53 16.48
N GLY A 225 21.37 -1.22 16.95
CA GLY A 225 20.96 -1.22 18.36
C GLY A 225 20.28 0.06 18.87
N GLN A 226 20.00 1.04 18.00
CA GLN A 226 19.40 2.34 18.36
C GLN A 226 17.86 2.30 18.43
N ARG A 227 17.23 1.13 18.51
CA ARG A 227 15.78 0.98 18.69
C ARG A 227 14.91 1.44 17.50
N LYS A 228 15.43 1.42 16.26
CA LYS A 228 14.68 1.77 15.04
C LYS A 228 13.40 0.96 14.90
N SER A 229 13.52 -0.37 14.91
CA SER A 229 12.38 -1.29 14.84
C SER A 229 11.37 -1.07 15.96
N GLY A 230 11.86 -0.69 17.15
CA GLY A 230 11.01 -0.32 18.29
C GLY A 230 10.11 0.87 17.98
N LEU A 231 10.63 1.94 17.34
CA LEU A 231 9.82 3.09 16.92
C LEU A 231 8.83 2.69 15.82
N CYS A 232 9.26 1.89 14.83
CA CYS A 232 8.37 1.41 13.77
C CYS A 232 7.20 0.59 14.36
N ARG A 233 7.48 -0.32 15.32
CA ARG A 233 6.44 -1.10 16.02
C ARG A 233 5.51 -0.21 16.86
N SER A 234 6.04 0.82 17.50
CA SER A 234 5.21 1.78 18.26
C SER A 234 4.26 2.53 17.33
N ILE A 235 4.72 2.99 16.18
CA ILE A 235 3.88 3.62 15.15
C ILE A 235 2.80 2.64 14.67
N ALA A 236 3.17 1.39 14.36
CA ALA A 236 2.23 0.35 13.93
C ALA A 236 1.16 0.05 15.00
N TYR A 237 1.58 -0.13 16.24
CA TYR A 237 0.69 -0.43 17.36
C TYR A 237 -0.27 0.73 17.65
N ASN A 238 0.22 1.97 17.70
CA ASN A 238 -0.59 3.14 17.95
C ASN A 238 -1.58 3.40 16.81
N ALA A 239 -1.18 3.18 15.56
CA ALA A 239 -2.11 3.23 14.44
C ALA A 239 -3.26 2.20 14.58
N ALA A 240 -2.97 0.97 15.02
CA ALA A 240 -4.00 -0.03 15.26
C ALA A 240 -4.92 0.35 16.44
N LEU A 241 -4.41 1.01 17.48
CA LEU A 241 -5.23 1.58 18.55
C LEU A 241 -6.19 2.66 18.06
N ASP A 242 -5.79 3.44 17.06
CA ASP A 242 -6.60 4.49 16.44
C ASP A 242 -7.58 3.94 15.39
N GLY A 243 -7.65 2.63 15.19
CA GLY A 243 -8.57 1.98 14.27
C GLY A 243 -8.05 1.85 12.84
N PHE A 244 -6.77 2.14 12.58
CA PHE A 244 -6.14 1.87 11.29
C PHE A 244 -5.79 0.39 11.11
N ASN A 245 -5.87 -0.09 9.88
CA ASN A 245 -5.42 -1.43 9.55
C ASN A 245 -3.95 -1.41 9.15
N VAL A 246 -3.15 -2.18 9.86
CA VAL A 246 -1.70 -2.22 9.74
C VAL A 246 -1.25 -3.59 9.28
N LEU A 247 -0.36 -3.63 8.30
CA LEU A 247 0.42 -4.82 7.97
C LEU A 247 1.88 -4.60 8.39
N HIS A 248 2.39 -5.48 9.24
CA HIS A 248 3.81 -5.55 9.57
C HIS A 248 4.44 -6.75 8.86
N ILE A 249 5.28 -6.48 7.86
CA ILE A 249 6.09 -7.49 7.18
C ILE A 249 7.45 -7.55 7.90
N THR A 250 7.71 -8.67 8.54
CA THR A 250 9.00 -8.93 9.18
C THR A 250 9.92 -9.72 8.25
N LEU A 251 11.14 -9.20 8.06
CA LEU A 251 12.22 -9.82 7.27
C LEU A 251 13.39 -10.24 8.16
N GLU A 252 13.47 -9.72 9.38
CA GLU A 252 14.56 -9.97 10.32
C GLU A 252 14.16 -10.98 11.41
N GLN A 253 12.91 -10.90 11.88
CA GLN A 253 12.43 -11.72 13.00
C GLN A 253 11.36 -12.72 12.55
N THR A 254 11.12 -13.73 13.39
CA THR A 254 10.04 -14.69 13.16
C THR A 254 8.67 -14.07 13.48
N TYR A 255 7.62 -14.69 12.95
CA TYR A 255 6.24 -14.30 13.27
C TYR A 255 5.96 -14.37 14.79
N GLU A 256 6.44 -15.43 15.45
CA GLU A 256 6.26 -15.66 16.89
C GLU A 256 6.94 -14.57 17.72
N GLU A 257 8.16 -14.19 17.34
CA GLU A 257 8.90 -13.11 18.03
C GLU A 257 8.17 -11.78 17.94
N GLU A 258 7.67 -11.41 16.74
CA GLU A 258 6.89 -10.19 16.57
C GLU A 258 5.57 -10.23 17.35
N LEU A 259 4.87 -11.38 17.35
CA LEU A 259 3.64 -11.56 18.12
C LEU A 259 3.88 -11.36 19.61
N ILE A 260 4.95 -11.94 20.16
CA ILE A 260 5.36 -11.77 21.56
C ILE A 260 5.64 -10.29 21.85
N ILE A 261 6.41 -9.62 20.98
CA ILE A 261 6.75 -8.21 21.16
C ILE A 261 5.50 -7.33 21.21
N TYR A 262 4.55 -7.51 20.28
CA TYR A 262 3.30 -6.74 20.31
C TYR A 262 2.42 -7.05 21.53
N GLY A 263 2.38 -8.30 21.98
CA GLY A 263 1.71 -8.68 23.22
C GLY A 263 2.30 -7.97 24.45
N ILE A 264 3.63 -7.88 24.51
CA ILE A 264 4.34 -7.17 25.57
C ILE A 264 4.12 -5.66 25.47
N ILE A 265 4.22 -5.07 24.25
CA ILE A 265 3.89 -3.66 24.03
C ILE A 265 2.50 -3.34 24.58
N HIS A 266 1.52 -4.20 24.31
CA HIS A 266 0.16 -4.02 24.81
C HIS A 266 0.07 -4.11 26.35
N SER A 267 0.86 -4.98 26.98
CA SER A 267 0.93 -5.06 28.45
C SER A 267 1.50 -3.81 29.12
N HIS A 268 2.24 -3.00 28.37
CA HIS A 268 2.81 -1.73 28.82
C HIS A 268 1.94 -0.51 28.47
N HIS A 269 0.73 -0.72 27.92
CA HIS A 269 -0.16 0.38 27.61
C HIS A 269 -0.54 1.15 28.87
N ILE A 270 -0.59 2.48 28.76
CA ILE A 270 -0.82 3.41 29.89
C ILE A 270 -2.09 3.09 30.70
N LYS A 271 -3.11 2.51 30.08
CA LYS A 271 -4.36 2.12 30.74
C LYS A 271 -4.19 1.06 31.85
N TRP A 272 -3.08 0.32 31.84
CA TRP A 272 -2.80 -0.72 32.82
C TRP A 272 -2.01 -0.20 34.04
N GLY A 273 -1.50 1.03 33.99
CA GLY A 273 -0.56 1.54 34.96
C GLY A 273 0.80 0.80 34.90
N LYS A 274 1.68 1.13 35.83
CA LYS A 274 3.04 0.52 35.87
C LYS A 274 3.12 -0.81 36.64
N LYS A 275 2.02 -1.27 37.24
CA LYS A 275 2.03 -2.34 38.23
C LYS A 275 2.39 -3.72 37.67
N PHE A 276 2.16 -3.97 36.38
CA PHE A 276 2.32 -5.29 35.76
C PHE A 276 3.00 -5.23 34.38
N GLU A 277 4.06 -4.43 34.24
CA GLU A 277 4.86 -4.44 33.02
C GLU A 277 5.49 -5.83 32.83
N ILE A 278 5.08 -6.55 31.80
CA ILE A 278 5.61 -7.89 31.48
C ILE A 278 7.04 -7.75 30.95
N ASP A 279 7.98 -8.40 31.61
CA ASP A 279 9.37 -8.48 31.15
C ASP A 279 9.49 -9.53 30.03
N LYS A 280 9.97 -9.12 28.85
CA LYS A 280 10.17 -10.02 27.70
C LYS A 280 11.09 -11.19 28.05
N LYS A 281 12.18 -10.96 28.82
CA LYS A 281 13.09 -12.01 29.19
C LYS A 281 12.43 -13.04 30.11
N LYS A 282 11.62 -12.61 31.09
CA LYS A 282 10.84 -13.54 31.92
C LYS A 282 9.85 -14.33 31.08
N PHE A 283 9.22 -13.68 30.07
CA PHE A 283 8.31 -14.36 29.15
C PHE A 283 9.05 -15.44 28.35
N ASP A 284 10.18 -15.09 27.72
CA ASP A 284 11.00 -16.00 26.89
C ASP A 284 11.55 -17.17 27.69
N ASP A 285 11.90 -16.93 28.96
CA ASP A 285 12.39 -17.95 29.91
C ASP A 285 11.26 -18.81 30.53
N GLY A 286 9.97 -18.48 30.24
CA GLY A 286 8.80 -19.14 30.83
C GLY A 286 8.71 -18.94 32.34
N ASN A 287 9.18 -17.81 32.85
CA ASN A 287 9.36 -17.54 34.31
C ASN A 287 8.55 -16.31 34.76
N LEU A 288 7.33 -16.18 34.24
CA LEU A 288 6.37 -15.20 34.76
C LEU A 288 5.84 -15.65 36.14
N SER A 289 5.57 -14.70 37.02
CA SER A 289 4.86 -15.01 38.26
C SER A 289 3.39 -15.35 37.96
N PRO A 290 2.70 -16.06 38.88
CA PRO A 290 1.28 -16.36 38.72
C PRO A 290 0.41 -15.11 38.54
N GLU A 291 0.78 -13.97 39.10
CA GLU A 291 0.11 -12.69 38.98
C GLU A 291 0.36 -12.11 37.56
N GLU A 292 1.61 -12.17 37.05
CA GLU A 292 1.97 -11.73 35.69
C GLU A 292 1.27 -12.61 34.64
N GLU A 293 1.22 -13.94 34.84
CA GLU A 293 0.47 -14.84 33.96
C GLU A 293 -1.03 -14.52 33.94
N ASN A 294 -1.62 -14.33 35.11
CA ASN A 294 -3.04 -13.98 35.23
C ASN A 294 -3.34 -12.66 34.55
N PHE A 295 -2.51 -11.65 34.73
CA PHE A 295 -2.62 -10.36 34.06
C PHE A 295 -2.51 -10.51 32.54
N LEU A 296 -1.47 -11.19 32.05
CA LEU A 296 -1.23 -11.37 30.62
C LEU A 296 -2.37 -12.15 29.95
N PHE A 297 -2.74 -13.33 30.50
CA PHE A 297 -3.65 -14.25 29.83
C PHE A 297 -5.13 -13.90 30.00
N LYS A 298 -5.50 -13.30 31.14
CA LYS A 298 -6.91 -12.99 31.43
C LYS A 298 -7.31 -11.54 31.15
N ILE A 299 -6.34 -10.62 31.08
CA ILE A 299 -6.63 -9.20 30.87
C ILE A 299 -6.03 -8.71 29.56
N VAL A 300 -4.71 -8.79 29.37
CA VAL A 300 -4.01 -8.21 28.22
C VAL A 300 -4.41 -8.89 26.91
N ILE A 301 -4.33 -10.22 26.84
CA ILE A 301 -4.65 -10.95 25.58
C ILE A 301 -6.12 -10.81 25.17
N PRO A 302 -7.12 -10.91 26.07
CA PRO A 302 -8.51 -10.64 25.71
C PRO A 302 -8.74 -9.22 25.18
N ASP A 303 -8.09 -8.21 25.76
CA ASP A 303 -8.19 -6.84 25.32
C ASP A 303 -7.48 -6.62 23.97
N LEU A 304 -6.31 -7.23 23.77
CA LEU A 304 -5.58 -7.20 22.50
C LEU A 304 -6.43 -7.70 21.31
N LYS A 305 -7.32 -8.67 21.54
CA LYS A 305 -8.25 -9.18 20.53
C LYS A 305 -9.31 -8.15 20.11
N ASN A 306 -9.52 -7.12 20.90
CA ASN A 306 -10.54 -6.10 20.69
C ASN A 306 -9.94 -4.75 20.25
N LEU A 307 -8.73 -4.76 19.69
CA LEU A 307 -8.17 -3.53 19.10
C LEU A 307 -9.12 -2.95 18.04
N PRO A 308 -9.30 -1.63 18.00
CA PRO A 308 -10.19 -0.99 17.03
C PRO A 308 -9.77 -1.22 15.58
N GLY A 309 -8.47 -1.24 15.29
CA GLY A 309 -7.89 -1.59 14.00
C GLY A 309 -7.28 -2.99 14.01
N GLN A 310 -6.93 -3.48 12.82
CA GLN A 310 -6.25 -4.76 12.68
C GLN A 310 -4.74 -4.54 12.54
N LEU A 311 -3.95 -5.29 13.32
CA LEU A 311 -2.51 -5.39 13.15
C LEU A 311 -2.17 -6.80 12.68
N VAL A 312 -1.87 -6.91 11.38
CA VAL A 312 -1.53 -8.17 10.72
C VAL A 312 -0.01 -8.29 10.68
N ILE A 313 0.53 -9.39 11.19
CA ILE A 313 1.96 -9.70 11.13
C ILE A 313 2.14 -10.79 10.07
N ARG A 314 3.07 -10.60 9.14
CA ARG A 314 3.39 -11.61 8.11
C ARG A 314 4.88 -11.65 7.80
N GLN A 315 5.33 -12.83 7.41
CA GLN A 315 6.52 -13.01 6.59
C GLN A 315 6.09 -13.05 5.12
N PRO A 316 6.93 -12.62 4.16
CA PRO A 316 6.58 -12.70 2.74
C PRO A 316 6.27 -14.13 2.32
N ILE A 317 5.28 -14.30 1.43
CA ILE A 317 4.72 -15.62 1.08
C ILE A 317 5.73 -16.49 0.33
N GLU A 318 6.59 -15.91 -0.51
CA GLU A 318 7.60 -16.64 -1.30
C GLU A 318 8.96 -15.95 -1.26
N GLY A 319 9.76 -16.26 -0.23
CA GLY A 319 11.11 -15.68 -0.09
C GLY A 319 11.07 -14.20 0.30
N THR A 320 12.23 -13.54 0.25
CA THR A 320 12.41 -12.17 0.72
C THR A 320 12.61 -11.16 -0.41
N THR A 321 12.14 -11.45 -1.62
CA THR A 321 12.21 -10.51 -2.75
C THR A 321 11.24 -9.35 -2.59
N TRP A 322 11.52 -8.22 -3.23
CA TRP A 322 10.62 -7.07 -3.23
C TRP A 322 9.24 -7.41 -3.82
N ASP A 323 9.20 -8.22 -4.87
CA ASP A 323 7.93 -8.67 -5.45
C ASP A 323 7.11 -9.53 -4.48
N ALA A 324 7.77 -10.39 -3.68
CA ALA A 324 7.09 -11.16 -2.64
C ALA A 324 6.52 -10.25 -1.53
N VAL A 325 7.21 -9.17 -1.16
CA VAL A 325 6.73 -8.16 -0.21
C VAL A 325 5.49 -7.46 -0.76
N LYS A 326 5.53 -6.97 -2.02
CA LYS A 326 4.38 -6.32 -2.68
C LYS A 326 3.18 -7.26 -2.74
N THR A 327 3.38 -8.47 -3.23
CA THR A 327 2.33 -9.49 -3.33
C THR A 327 1.70 -9.81 -1.98
N THR A 328 2.52 -9.89 -0.92
CA THR A 328 2.01 -10.11 0.45
C THR A 328 1.10 -8.97 0.90
N ALA A 329 1.48 -7.72 0.63
CA ALA A 329 0.68 -6.55 0.96
C ALA A 329 -0.63 -6.51 0.15
N GLU A 330 -0.57 -6.76 -1.16
CA GLU A 330 -1.73 -6.78 -2.06
C GLU A 330 -2.74 -7.88 -1.68
N ILE A 331 -2.27 -9.10 -1.42
CA ILE A 331 -3.15 -10.20 -0.97
C ILE A 331 -3.78 -9.88 0.39
N THR A 332 -3.01 -9.31 1.32
CA THR A 332 -3.55 -8.93 2.62
C THR A 332 -4.62 -7.86 2.47
N SER A 333 -4.43 -6.88 1.57
CA SER A 333 -5.38 -5.79 1.36
C SER A 333 -6.73 -6.24 0.81
N GLN A 334 -6.80 -7.39 0.13
CA GLN A 334 -8.07 -7.95 -0.37
C GLN A 334 -9.03 -8.34 0.77
N THR A 335 -8.50 -8.73 1.92
CA THR A 335 -9.31 -9.09 3.10
C THR A 335 -9.31 -8.01 4.16
N THR A 336 -8.27 -7.22 4.23
CA THR A 336 -8.06 -6.16 5.22
C THR A 336 -7.52 -4.93 4.51
N PRO A 337 -8.38 -3.95 4.15
CA PRO A 337 -7.93 -2.71 3.51
C PRO A 337 -6.84 -2.03 4.34
N LEU A 338 -5.65 -1.85 3.78
CA LEU A 338 -4.48 -1.39 4.51
C LEU A 338 -4.38 0.14 4.55
N ASP A 339 -4.04 0.68 5.72
CA ASP A 339 -3.73 2.09 5.96
C ASP A 339 -2.23 2.32 6.12
N LEU A 340 -1.56 1.37 6.78
CA LEU A 340 -0.14 1.42 7.11
C LEU A 340 0.54 0.09 6.79
N LEU A 341 1.70 0.16 6.16
CA LEU A 341 2.60 -0.96 5.89
C LEU A 341 3.94 -0.70 6.57
N VAL A 342 4.32 -1.58 7.49
CA VAL A 342 5.67 -1.60 8.08
C VAL A 342 6.47 -2.72 7.44
N ILE A 343 7.70 -2.42 6.99
CA ILE A 343 8.65 -3.41 6.47
C ILE A 343 9.91 -3.35 7.33
N ASP A 344 10.12 -4.35 8.15
CA ASP A 344 11.26 -4.39 9.08
C ASP A 344 12.30 -5.42 8.63
N TYR A 345 13.33 -4.98 7.90
CA TYR A 345 13.52 -3.70 7.24
C TYR A 345 13.78 -3.87 5.73
N LEU A 346 13.42 -2.88 4.93
CA LEU A 346 13.40 -2.94 3.46
C LEU A 346 14.73 -3.38 2.83
N THR A 347 15.86 -3.03 3.41
CA THR A 347 17.18 -3.39 2.84
C THR A 347 17.61 -4.84 3.11
N LEU A 348 16.78 -5.66 3.78
CA LEU A 348 16.93 -7.12 3.84
C LEU A 348 16.28 -7.84 2.65
N VAL A 349 15.57 -7.11 1.81
CA VAL A 349 15.02 -7.66 0.59
C VAL A 349 16.13 -8.25 -0.28
N GLU A 350 15.94 -9.50 -0.73
CA GLU A 350 16.87 -10.20 -1.59
C GLU A 350 16.98 -9.51 -2.95
N ILE A 351 18.20 -9.19 -3.35
CA ILE A 351 18.55 -8.62 -4.66
C ILE A 351 19.32 -9.67 -5.48
N ARG A 352 19.00 -9.78 -6.77
CA ARG A 352 19.54 -10.85 -7.64
C ARG A 352 21.04 -10.73 -7.90
N THR A 353 21.50 -9.52 -8.11
CA THR A 353 22.90 -9.25 -8.51
C THR A 353 23.78 -8.86 -7.35
N GLY A 354 23.20 -8.53 -6.19
CA GLY A 354 23.93 -8.00 -5.04
C GLY A 354 24.48 -6.57 -5.26
N LYS A 355 24.07 -5.90 -6.36
CA LYS A 355 24.56 -4.56 -6.68
C LYS A 355 23.76 -3.49 -5.95
N LYS A 356 24.44 -2.42 -5.57
CA LYS A 356 23.84 -1.26 -4.89
C LYS A 356 22.67 -0.67 -5.68
N GLU A 357 22.81 -0.55 -7.00
CA GLU A 357 21.84 0.05 -7.90
C GLU A 357 20.51 -0.72 -7.91
N GLU A 358 20.56 -2.03 -7.70
CA GLU A 358 19.32 -2.86 -7.63
C GLU A 358 18.55 -2.55 -6.35
N MET A 359 19.21 -2.39 -5.21
CA MET A 359 18.54 -1.98 -3.97
C MET A 359 18.05 -0.53 -4.05
N GLU A 360 18.79 0.38 -4.69
CA GLU A 360 18.31 1.74 -4.92
C GLU A 360 17.06 1.77 -5.80
N ALA A 361 16.94 0.86 -6.77
CA ALA A 361 15.71 0.68 -7.56
C ALA A 361 14.55 0.18 -6.69
N VAL A 362 14.78 -0.77 -5.77
CA VAL A 362 13.79 -1.23 -4.79
C VAL A 362 13.30 -0.08 -3.92
N ILE A 363 14.20 0.74 -3.38
CA ILE A 363 13.85 1.89 -2.53
C ILE A 363 12.99 2.90 -3.31
N LYS A 364 13.34 3.16 -4.57
CA LYS A 364 12.54 4.04 -5.45
C LYS A 364 11.17 3.43 -5.75
N ASP A 365 11.10 2.13 -6.04
CA ASP A 365 9.83 1.44 -6.31
C ASP A 365 8.96 1.38 -5.05
N ALA A 366 9.53 1.24 -3.85
CA ALA A 366 8.82 1.31 -2.59
C ALA A 366 8.06 2.63 -2.41
N LYS A 367 8.66 3.76 -2.83
CA LYS A 367 7.95 5.06 -2.85
C LYS A 367 6.79 5.07 -3.85
N GLN A 368 6.98 4.50 -5.05
CA GLN A 368 5.91 4.42 -6.05
C GLN A 368 4.80 3.48 -5.57
N PHE A 369 5.15 2.36 -4.96
CA PHE A 369 4.20 1.44 -4.36
C PHE A 369 3.37 2.12 -3.26
N ALA A 370 4.00 2.87 -2.36
CA ALA A 370 3.29 3.62 -1.32
C ALA A 370 2.26 4.62 -1.91
N LEU A 371 2.62 5.30 -3.01
CA LEU A 371 1.75 6.28 -3.68
C LEU A 371 0.57 5.64 -4.41
N HIS A 372 0.81 4.51 -5.08
CA HIS A 372 -0.15 3.93 -6.01
C HIS A 372 -0.87 2.69 -5.46
N PHE A 373 -0.60 2.30 -4.22
CA PHE A 373 -1.24 1.16 -3.57
C PHE A 373 -2.77 1.28 -3.59
N ASP A 374 -3.46 0.15 -3.73
CA ASP A 374 -4.92 0.04 -3.72
C ASP A 374 -5.59 1.04 -4.68
N GLY A 375 -5.23 0.95 -5.96
CA GLY A 375 -5.86 1.78 -7.00
C GLY A 375 -5.55 3.28 -6.88
N GLY A 376 -4.39 3.64 -6.33
CA GLY A 376 -3.98 5.04 -6.16
C GLY A 376 -4.48 5.70 -4.87
N LYS A 377 -5.15 4.95 -3.98
CA LYS A 377 -5.51 5.46 -2.64
C LYS A 377 -4.27 5.70 -1.77
N GLY A 378 -3.19 4.98 -2.07
CA GLY A 378 -1.94 5.01 -1.34
C GLY A 378 -1.99 4.29 0.01
N VAL A 379 -0.82 3.98 0.55
CA VAL A 379 -0.60 3.42 1.88
C VAL A 379 0.56 4.16 2.54
N VAL A 380 0.53 4.33 3.86
CA VAL A 380 1.73 4.80 4.58
C VAL A 380 2.73 3.65 4.61
N LEU A 381 3.96 3.87 4.15
CA LEU A 381 5.03 2.89 4.23
C LEU A 381 6.07 3.34 5.25
N VAL A 382 6.38 2.51 6.24
CA VAL A 382 7.38 2.77 7.28
C VAL A 382 8.46 1.70 7.25
N THR A 383 9.73 2.10 7.31
CA THR A 383 10.86 1.15 7.37
C THR A 383 12.01 1.69 8.20
N PRO A 384 12.70 0.84 8.98
CA PRO A 384 14.00 1.19 9.55
C PRO A 384 15.04 1.47 8.46
N VAL A 385 15.88 2.47 8.70
CA VAL A 385 17.00 2.84 7.82
C VAL A 385 18.29 2.75 8.62
N GLN A 386 19.27 2.02 8.08
CA GLN A 386 20.55 1.85 8.75
C GLN A 386 21.44 3.09 8.59
N GLY A 387 21.88 3.65 9.72
CA GLY A 387 22.89 4.70 9.77
C GLY A 387 24.31 4.15 9.77
N ASN A 388 25.26 4.92 9.26
CA ASN A 388 26.68 4.61 9.33
C ASN A 388 27.30 5.05 10.67
N ARG A 389 28.53 4.58 10.93
CA ARG A 389 29.23 4.88 12.19
C ARG A 389 29.58 6.36 12.33
N ASP A 390 29.98 6.99 11.25
CA ASP A 390 30.40 8.38 11.27
C ASP A 390 29.21 9.30 11.57
N GLY A 391 28.05 9.05 10.95
CA GLY A 391 26.82 9.76 11.26
C GLY A 391 26.36 9.55 12.72
N PHE A 392 26.59 8.36 13.29
CA PHE A 392 26.32 8.14 14.71
C PHE A 392 27.22 8.97 15.62
N LEU A 393 28.51 9.03 15.31
CA LEU A 393 29.48 9.84 16.06
C LEU A 393 29.21 11.35 15.93
N GLU A 394 28.79 11.80 14.74
CA GLU A 394 28.39 13.19 14.51
C GLU A 394 27.09 13.52 15.27
N ALA A 395 26.11 12.65 15.20
CA ALA A 395 24.87 12.81 15.96
C ALA A 395 25.14 12.93 17.48
N GLY A 396 26.08 12.14 17.98
CA GLY A 396 26.51 12.21 19.39
C GLY A 396 27.11 13.55 19.80
N LYS A 397 27.74 14.27 18.85
CA LYS A 397 28.28 15.62 19.08
C LYS A 397 27.23 16.73 18.90
N ASN A 398 26.07 16.40 18.29
CA ASN A 398 25.03 17.33 17.90
C ASN A 398 23.69 16.98 18.57
N ASP A 399 23.70 16.76 19.88
CA ASP A 399 22.52 16.46 20.71
C ASP A 399 21.58 15.37 20.15
N GLY A 400 22.17 14.36 19.49
CA GLY A 400 21.44 13.26 18.88
C GLY A 400 20.83 13.54 17.52
N ARG A 401 21.14 14.68 16.89
CA ARG A 401 20.64 15.05 15.56
C ARG A 401 21.43 14.36 14.47
N TRP A 402 20.71 13.56 13.68
CA TRP A 402 21.26 12.94 12.49
C TRP A 402 21.05 13.83 11.26
N GLU A 403 21.95 13.70 10.31
CA GLU A 403 21.80 14.22 8.95
C GLU A 403 21.62 13.08 7.94
N MET A 404 21.07 13.38 6.75
CA MET A 404 20.84 12.36 5.72
C MET A 404 22.15 11.76 5.15
N ASN A 405 23.28 12.45 5.25
CA ASN A 405 24.62 11.91 4.92
C ASN A 405 25.04 10.75 5.85
N GLY A 406 24.41 10.62 7.01
CA GLY A 406 24.58 9.51 7.95
C GLY A 406 23.91 8.20 7.52
N VAL A 407 23.12 8.18 6.43
CA VAL A 407 22.54 6.94 5.89
C VAL A 407 23.63 6.04 5.33
N TRP A 408 23.56 4.74 5.69
CA TRP A 408 24.54 3.77 5.24
C TRP A 408 24.20 3.23 3.84
N MET A 409 25.16 3.26 2.93
CA MET A 409 25.16 2.71 1.56
C MET A 409 24.19 3.33 0.54
N TYR A 410 22.94 3.65 0.86
CA TYR A 410 21.90 3.92 -0.13
C TYR A 410 21.42 5.37 -0.13
N SER A 411 21.97 6.18 -1.05
CA SER A 411 21.58 7.59 -1.22
C SER A 411 20.14 7.78 -1.71
N GLU A 412 19.52 6.73 -2.26
CA GLU A 412 18.15 6.80 -2.76
C GLU A 412 17.12 7.03 -1.64
N PHE A 413 17.42 6.66 -0.39
CA PHE A 413 16.57 7.03 0.74
C PHE A 413 16.40 8.54 0.88
N ASP A 414 17.47 9.31 0.66
CA ASP A 414 17.38 10.78 0.69
C ASP A 414 16.41 11.31 -0.37
N LYS A 415 16.34 10.69 -1.55
CA LYS A 415 15.45 11.12 -2.61
C LYS A 415 14.01 10.60 -2.42
N SER A 416 13.85 9.39 -1.93
CA SER A 416 12.56 8.68 -1.92
C SER A 416 11.74 8.90 -0.66
N LEU A 417 12.35 9.08 0.52
CA LEU A 417 11.63 9.34 1.76
C LEU A 417 10.93 10.71 1.74
N ASP A 418 9.69 10.75 2.22
CA ASP A 418 8.97 12.00 2.52
C ASP A 418 9.34 12.52 3.89
N THR A 419 9.52 11.62 4.85
CA THR A 419 9.95 11.92 6.21
C THR A 419 11.02 10.91 6.63
N CYS A 420 12.13 11.39 7.15
CA CYS A 420 13.14 10.59 7.81
C CYS A 420 13.18 10.98 9.28
N LEU A 421 12.51 10.20 10.11
CA LEU A 421 12.65 10.28 11.57
C LEU A 421 13.99 9.68 11.96
N THR A 422 14.57 10.18 13.06
CA THR A 422 15.85 9.67 13.54
C THR A 422 15.76 9.30 15.01
N VAL A 423 16.52 8.30 15.37
CA VAL A 423 16.63 7.84 16.76
C VAL A 423 18.10 7.86 17.20
N PHE A 424 18.34 8.40 18.39
CA PHE A 424 19.68 8.42 18.98
C PHE A 424 19.60 8.00 20.44
N LEU A 425 20.47 7.04 20.82
CA LEU A 425 20.52 6.46 22.15
C LEU A 425 21.98 6.41 22.63
N SER A 426 22.36 7.30 23.55
CA SER A 426 23.63 7.25 24.25
C SER A 426 23.57 6.33 25.49
N GLU A 427 24.72 6.03 26.10
CA GLU A 427 24.74 5.24 27.35
C GLU A 427 24.08 6.00 28.51
N GLU A 428 24.13 7.32 28.53
CA GLU A 428 23.46 8.18 29.49
C GLU A 428 21.94 8.07 29.32
N LEU A 429 21.44 8.23 28.09
CA LEU A 429 20.01 8.11 27.76
C LEU A 429 19.47 6.72 28.08
N LYS A 430 20.25 5.66 27.87
CA LYS A 430 19.86 4.30 28.28
C LYS A 430 19.63 4.18 29.79
N LYS A 431 20.51 4.78 30.60
CA LYS A 431 20.34 4.77 32.07
C LYS A 431 19.08 5.51 32.49
N GLU A 432 18.69 6.54 31.77
CA GLU A 432 17.48 7.30 32.03
C GLU A 432 16.22 6.72 31.38
N SER A 433 16.34 5.59 30.67
CA SER A 433 15.26 5.00 29.86
C SER A 433 14.67 6.00 28.86
N LYS A 434 15.53 6.81 28.25
CA LYS A 434 15.16 7.84 27.25
C LYS A 434 15.81 7.55 25.91
N ILE A 435 15.23 8.11 24.85
CA ILE A 435 15.77 8.13 23.51
C ILE A 435 15.50 9.49 22.89
N THR A 436 16.48 10.05 22.19
CA THR A 436 16.27 11.27 21.42
C THR A 436 15.66 10.93 20.06
N ILE A 437 14.58 11.62 19.71
CA ILE A 437 13.92 11.54 18.42
C ILE A 437 13.92 12.92 17.78
N CYS A 438 14.23 12.97 16.49
CA CYS A 438 14.07 14.17 15.66
C CYS A 438 13.82 13.76 14.20
N SER A 439 13.90 14.66 13.25
CA SER A 439 13.93 14.32 11.82
C SER A 439 15.20 14.82 11.17
N ALA A 440 15.76 13.99 10.27
CA ALA A 440 16.83 14.41 9.36
C ALA A 440 16.26 15.02 8.08
N LYS A 441 15.01 14.70 7.74
CA LYS A 441 14.33 15.19 6.54
C LYS A 441 12.81 15.19 6.71
N THR A 442 12.19 16.23 6.17
CA THR A 442 10.74 16.29 5.94
C THR A 442 10.47 17.06 4.65
N ARG A 443 9.48 16.62 3.85
CA ARG A 443 9.13 17.33 2.60
C ARG A 443 8.06 18.38 2.77
N ARG A 444 7.23 18.27 3.83
CA ARG A 444 5.98 19.04 3.96
C ARG A 444 5.88 19.83 5.26
N SER A 445 6.96 19.89 6.03
CA SER A 445 7.02 20.63 7.30
C SER A 445 8.44 21.11 7.59
N GLU A 446 8.59 21.96 8.59
CA GLU A 446 9.90 22.45 9.06
C GLU A 446 10.76 21.38 9.74
N GLY A 447 10.17 20.21 9.97
CA GLY A 447 10.84 19.09 10.62
C GLY A 447 10.44 18.91 12.08
N VAL A 448 10.89 17.77 12.63
CA VAL A 448 10.69 17.42 14.03
C VAL A 448 11.91 17.88 14.82
N PRO A 449 11.78 18.86 15.74
CA PRO A 449 12.87 19.25 16.60
C PRO A 449 13.25 18.10 17.55
N PRO A 450 14.50 18.03 18.04
CA PRO A 450 14.89 17.00 18.99
C PRO A 450 14.05 17.04 20.26
N PHE A 451 13.53 15.89 20.64
CA PHE A 451 12.85 15.69 21.93
C PHE A 451 13.21 14.30 22.50
N HIS A 452 12.96 14.13 23.78
CA HIS A 452 13.17 12.85 24.45
C HIS A 452 11.85 12.10 24.59
N ALA A 453 11.87 10.83 24.17
CA ALA A 453 10.79 9.90 24.46
C ALA A 453 11.28 8.85 25.48
N LEU A 454 10.37 8.31 26.27
CA LEU A 454 10.66 7.15 27.15
C LEU A 454 10.81 5.90 26.28
N THR A 455 11.79 5.07 26.61
CA THR A 455 11.96 3.77 26.00
C THR A 455 11.87 2.70 27.08
N ASN A 456 11.05 1.69 26.80
CA ASN A 456 11.02 0.50 27.65
C ASN A 456 12.21 -0.39 27.29
N ASN A 457 13.08 -0.65 28.26
CA ASN A 457 14.28 -1.45 28.04
C ASN A 457 13.99 -2.93 27.75
N PHE A 458 12.85 -3.46 28.21
CA PHE A 458 12.50 -4.87 28.07
C PHE A 458 11.96 -5.18 26.66
N ALA A 459 11.03 -4.38 26.16
CA ALA A 459 10.37 -4.62 24.87
C ALA A 459 10.95 -3.79 23.72
N GLY A 460 11.88 -2.87 23.96
CA GLY A 460 12.31 -1.89 22.95
C GLY A 460 11.21 -0.91 22.54
N PHE A 461 10.16 -0.83 23.34
CA PHE A 461 9.00 -0.01 23.11
C PHE A 461 9.31 1.46 23.40
N ILE A 462 8.83 2.36 22.56
CA ILE A 462 8.97 3.80 22.74
C ILE A 462 7.61 4.36 23.13
N THR A 463 7.54 4.96 24.30
CA THR A 463 6.33 5.66 24.76
C THR A 463 6.53 7.15 24.74
N ASN A 464 5.48 7.89 24.42
CA ASN A 464 5.50 9.34 24.56
C ASN A 464 5.63 9.71 26.02
N ILE A 465 6.64 10.54 26.35
CA ILE A 465 6.61 11.33 27.58
C ILE A 465 5.60 12.44 27.30
N ARG A 466 4.33 12.22 27.66
CA ARG A 466 3.51 13.39 27.91
C ARG A 466 4.27 14.17 28.97
N GLU A 467 4.56 15.45 28.73
CA GLU A 467 4.89 16.37 29.78
C GLU A 467 3.66 16.48 30.70
N VAL A 468 3.50 15.47 31.52
CA VAL A 468 2.58 15.53 32.64
C VAL A 468 3.29 16.47 33.62
N SER A 469 2.83 17.70 33.73
CA SER A 469 3.22 18.53 34.84
C SER A 469 3.07 17.68 36.11
N MET A 470 3.99 17.74 37.05
CA MET A 470 3.94 16.90 38.29
C MET A 470 2.55 16.90 38.96
N ALA A 471 1.76 17.99 38.80
CA ALA A 471 0.39 18.08 39.33
C ALA A 471 -0.61 17.12 38.63
N THR A 472 -0.40 16.76 37.36
CA THR A 472 -1.32 15.86 36.66
C THR A 472 -1.00 14.39 36.89
N SER A 473 0.26 14.04 37.21
CA SER A 473 0.63 12.67 37.55
C SER A 473 0.03 12.22 38.90
N VAL A 474 -0.02 13.12 39.87
CA VAL A 474 -0.63 12.84 41.17
C VAL A 474 -2.15 12.69 41.05
N ALA A 475 -2.81 13.50 40.24
CA ALA A 475 -4.25 13.40 40.03
C ALA A 475 -4.67 12.17 39.20
N MET A 476 -3.81 11.63 38.31
CA MET A 476 -4.07 10.38 37.59
C MET A 476 -3.85 9.14 38.49
N ASP A 477 -2.83 9.15 39.30
CA ASP A 477 -2.60 8.04 40.26
C ASP A 477 -3.75 7.97 41.31
N GLU A 478 -4.30 9.10 41.74
CA GLU A 478 -5.46 9.14 42.63
C GLU A 478 -6.79 8.77 41.95
N ALA A 479 -6.96 9.06 40.66
CA ALA A 479 -8.16 8.67 39.91
C ALA A 479 -8.21 7.18 39.59
N ILE A 480 -7.06 6.55 39.32
CA ILE A 480 -6.95 5.11 39.06
C ILE A 480 -7.18 4.30 40.35
N ASP A 481 -6.70 4.75 41.50
CA ASP A 481 -6.95 4.09 42.76
C ASP A 481 -8.42 4.14 43.19
N THR A 482 -9.20 5.13 42.76
CA THR A 482 -10.63 5.27 43.11
C THR A 482 -11.56 4.45 42.20
N GLU A 483 -11.21 4.17 40.94
CA GLU A 483 -12.04 3.33 40.05
C GLU A 483 -11.83 1.81 40.28
N PHE A 484 -10.73 1.39 40.86
CA PHE A 484 -10.46 -0.04 41.14
C PHE A 484 -10.85 -0.50 42.53
N CYS A 485 -11.35 0.40 43.40
CA CYS A 485 -11.85 0.07 44.76
C CYS A 485 -13.39 0.11 44.85
N GLN A 486 -14.12 0.18 43.75
CA GLN A 486 -15.55 -0.06 43.67
C GLN A 486 -15.80 -1.31 42.79
#